data_a5ff5355c09eb6ef29f0682c892fa674
#
_entry.id   a5ff5355c09eb6ef29f0682c892fa674
#
_cell.length_a   1.000
_cell.length_b   1.000
_cell.length_c   1.000
_cell.angle_alpha   90.00
_cell.angle_beta   90.00
_cell.angle_gamma   90.00
#
_symmetry.space_group_name_H-M   'P 1'
#
loop_
_entity.id
_entity.type
_entity.pdbx_description
1 polymer ?
#
loop_
_entity_poly.entity_id
_entity_poly.type
_entity_poly.pdbx_seq_one_letter_code
_entity_poly.pdbx_strand_id
1 'polypeptide(L)'
;MDILFENSRIKKICNNARGRLKTRLDDISAAANMAIMKKLPGRLHPLKGVRKGEWAIDLEHPQRLILEPVAAPLPLSEDGWLDLEKISAIRILEIVDYHD
;
A
#
# COMPACT_ATOMS: atom_id res chain seq x y z
N MET A 1 -7.63 -7.67 -0.60
CA MET A 1 -6.38 -8.13 0.04
C MET A 1 -6.48 -8.02 1.55
N ASP A 2 -5.69 -8.81 2.23
CA ASP A 2 -5.54 -8.67 3.67
C ASP A 2 -4.72 -7.43 3.98
N ILE A 3 -5.15 -6.69 5.00
CA ILE A 3 -4.47 -5.48 5.45
C ILE A 3 -3.95 -5.70 6.86
N LEU A 4 -2.62 -5.63 7.01
CA LEU A 4 -1.97 -5.61 8.30
C LEU A 4 -1.52 -4.18 8.61
N PHE A 5 -1.15 -3.92 9.85
CA PHE A 5 -0.74 -2.58 10.30
C PHE A 5 0.58 -2.67 11.03
N GLU A 6 1.44 -1.67 10.83
CA GLU A 6 2.74 -1.59 11.49
C GLU A 6 2.62 -1.59 13.02
N ASN A 7 1.60 -0.89 13.53
CA ASN A 7 1.38 -0.79 14.97
C ASN A 7 -0.09 -0.42 15.27
N SER A 8 -0.45 -0.42 16.54
CA SER A 8 -1.83 -0.14 16.96
C SER A 8 -2.26 1.29 16.69
N ARG A 9 -1.33 2.25 16.67
CA ARG A 9 -1.63 3.65 16.35
C ARG A 9 -2.12 3.77 14.91
N ILE A 10 -1.40 3.18 13.97
CA ILE A 10 -1.78 3.18 12.55
C ILE A 10 -3.10 2.44 12.34
N LYS A 11 -3.28 1.31 13.01
CA LYS A 11 -4.53 0.55 12.94
C LYS A 11 -5.72 1.41 13.39
N LYS A 12 -5.57 2.14 14.48
CA LYS A 12 -6.63 3.00 14.99
C LYS A 12 -6.96 4.14 14.02
N ILE A 13 -5.95 4.77 13.43
CA ILE A 13 -6.15 5.82 12.43
C ILE A 13 -6.94 5.27 11.24
N CYS A 14 -6.57 4.10 10.73
CA CYS A 14 -7.23 3.49 9.59
C CYS A 14 -8.66 3.03 9.92
N ASN A 15 -8.89 2.50 11.11
CA ASN A 15 -10.23 2.08 11.54
C ASN A 15 -11.20 3.26 11.68
N ASN A 16 -10.69 4.47 11.90
CA ASN A 16 -11.49 5.69 12.02
C ASN A 16 -11.37 6.57 10.77
N ALA A 17 -10.87 6.02 9.68
CA ALA A 17 -10.62 6.76 8.45
C ALA A 17 -11.89 7.33 7.84
N ARG A 18 -11.77 8.51 7.23
CA ARG A 18 -12.80 9.19 6.46
C ARG A 18 -12.19 9.71 5.16
N GLY A 19 -13.06 10.15 4.24
CA GLY A 19 -12.60 10.77 3.00
C GLY A 19 -11.78 9.83 2.15
N ARG A 20 -10.73 10.37 1.56
CA ARG A 20 -9.90 9.60 0.60
C ARG A 20 -9.17 8.43 1.23
N LEU A 21 -8.70 8.56 2.47
CA LEU A 21 -8.07 7.45 3.17
C LEU A 21 -9.02 6.25 3.27
N LYS A 22 -10.27 6.50 3.67
CA LYS A 22 -11.27 5.42 3.74
C LYS A 22 -11.50 4.81 2.36
N THR A 23 -11.66 5.63 1.33
CA THR A 23 -11.85 5.14 -0.04
C THR A 23 -10.70 4.24 -0.49
N ARG A 24 -9.45 4.64 -0.24
CA ARG A 24 -8.28 3.84 -0.62
C ARG A 24 -8.20 2.55 0.18
N LEU A 25 -8.52 2.57 1.46
CA LEU A 25 -8.56 1.35 2.28
C LEU A 25 -9.63 0.39 1.80
N ASP A 26 -10.81 0.89 1.41
CA ASP A 26 -11.87 0.08 0.85
C ASP A 26 -11.43 -0.54 -0.49
N ASP A 27 -10.73 0.23 -1.33
CA ASP A 27 -10.16 -0.27 -2.59
C ASP A 27 -9.18 -1.42 -2.34
N ILE A 28 -8.28 -1.26 -1.36
CA ILE A 28 -7.30 -2.29 -0.99
C ILE A 28 -8.03 -3.55 -0.51
N SER A 29 -9.00 -3.41 0.37
CA SER A 29 -9.79 -4.53 0.88
C SER A 29 -10.48 -5.30 -0.24
N ALA A 30 -11.01 -4.60 -1.23
CA ALA A 30 -11.76 -5.20 -2.33
C ALA A 30 -10.87 -5.82 -3.40
N ALA A 31 -9.62 -5.37 -3.55
CA ALA A 31 -8.70 -5.86 -4.56
C ALA A 31 -8.20 -7.26 -4.20
N ALA A 32 -8.10 -8.14 -5.19
CA ALA A 32 -7.60 -9.50 -4.97
C ALA A 32 -6.09 -9.54 -4.74
N ASN A 33 -5.34 -8.61 -5.36
CA ASN A 33 -3.89 -8.58 -5.30
C ASN A 33 -3.37 -7.18 -5.66
N MET A 34 -2.06 -6.98 -5.54
CA MET A 34 -1.43 -5.69 -5.84
C MET A 34 -1.51 -5.31 -7.32
N ALA A 35 -1.57 -6.27 -8.23
CA ALA A 35 -1.71 -5.98 -9.66
C ALA A 35 -3.06 -5.29 -9.93
N ILE A 36 -4.12 -5.73 -9.28
CA ILE A 36 -5.43 -5.09 -9.35
C ILE A 36 -5.37 -3.70 -8.71
N MET A 37 -4.75 -3.58 -7.53
CA MET A 37 -4.59 -2.30 -6.86
C MET A 37 -3.91 -1.25 -7.73
N LYS A 38 -2.90 -1.67 -8.50
CA LYS A 38 -2.16 -0.76 -9.38
C LYS A 38 -3.03 -0.14 -10.46
N LYS A 39 -4.13 -0.79 -10.82
CA LYS A 39 -5.09 -0.31 -11.84
C LYS A 39 -6.15 0.62 -11.28
N LEU A 40 -6.27 0.69 -9.96
CA LEU A 40 -7.28 1.54 -9.29
C LEU A 40 -6.75 2.96 -9.08
N PRO A 41 -7.64 3.95 -8.82
CA PRO A 41 -7.21 5.29 -8.49
C PRO A 41 -6.28 5.32 -7.26
N GLY A 42 -5.43 6.34 -7.17
CA GLY A 42 -4.49 6.51 -6.06
C GLY A 42 -3.04 6.34 -6.47
N ARG A 43 -2.79 5.93 -7.70
CA ARG A 43 -1.44 5.86 -8.26
C ARG A 43 -0.47 5.06 -7.39
N LEU A 44 -0.82 3.80 -7.10
CA LEU A 44 0.10 2.90 -6.39
C LEU A 44 1.44 2.82 -7.14
N HIS A 45 2.53 3.17 -6.46
CA HIS A 45 3.85 3.17 -7.07
C HIS A 45 4.94 2.82 -6.05
N PRO A 46 6.03 2.16 -6.51
CA PRO A 46 7.13 1.83 -5.62
C PRO A 46 7.97 3.05 -5.28
N LEU A 47 8.56 3.03 -4.09
CA LEU A 47 9.47 4.08 -3.63
C LEU A 47 10.92 3.66 -3.87
N LYS A 48 11.82 4.64 -3.87
CA LYS A 48 13.24 4.45 -4.15
C LYS A 48 14.09 4.88 -2.95
N GLY A 49 15.41 4.66 -3.04
CA GLY A 49 16.35 5.09 -2.02
C GLY A 49 16.17 4.35 -0.71
N VAL A 50 16.15 5.09 0.39
CA VAL A 50 16.02 4.51 1.74
C VAL A 50 14.68 3.82 1.97
N ARG A 51 13.67 4.12 1.16
CA ARG A 51 12.35 3.48 1.23
C ARG A 51 12.16 2.35 0.21
N LYS A 52 13.24 1.88 -0.41
CA LYS A 52 13.16 0.76 -1.36
C LYS A 52 12.45 -0.44 -0.72
N GLY A 53 11.49 -1.01 -1.44
CA GLY A 53 10.65 -2.10 -0.94
C GLY A 53 9.30 -1.62 -0.41
N GLU A 54 9.16 -0.32 -0.18
CA GLU A 54 7.90 0.30 0.21
C GLU A 54 7.20 0.88 -1.02
N TRP A 55 5.90 1.08 -0.89
CA TRP A 55 5.02 1.60 -1.93
C TRP A 55 4.19 2.73 -1.37
N ALA A 56 3.72 3.61 -2.25
CA ALA A 56 2.87 4.72 -1.85
C ALA A 56 1.58 4.75 -2.66
N ILE A 57 0.51 5.18 -2.00
CA ILE A 57 -0.77 5.51 -2.62
C ILE A 57 -1.07 6.96 -2.29
N ASP A 58 -1.44 7.75 -3.30
CA ASP A 58 -1.81 9.15 -3.09
C ASP A 58 -3.13 9.25 -2.33
N LEU A 59 -3.15 10.11 -1.34
CA LEU A 59 -4.34 10.55 -0.61
C LEU A 59 -4.66 11.98 -1.03
N GLU A 60 -5.28 12.76 -0.15
CA GLU A 60 -5.45 14.18 -0.42
C GLU A 60 -4.08 14.86 -0.33
N HIS A 61 -3.74 15.60 -1.40
CA HIS A 61 -2.42 16.24 -1.47
C HIS A 61 -2.16 17.11 -0.23
N PRO A 62 -0.98 17.05 0.40
CA PRO A 62 0.21 16.30 -0.03
C PRO A 62 0.37 14.92 0.60
N GLN A 63 -0.67 14.35 1.18
CA GLN A 63 -0.59 13.11 1.94
C GLN A 63 -0.47 11.88 1.06
N ARG A 64 0.30 10.89 1.54
CA ARG A 64 0.42 9.57 0.93
C ARG A 64 0.37 8.47 1.98
N LEU A 65 -0.26 7.37 1.62
CA LEU A 65 -0.29 6.15 2.42
C LEU A 65 0.90 5.28 2.01
N ILE A 66 1.75 4.94 2.98
CA ILE A 66 2.93 4.11 2.74
C ILE A 66 2.61 2.68 3.19
N LEU A 67 2.91 1.74 2.33
CA LEU A 67 2.65 0.32 2.57
C LEU A 67 3.78 -0.54 2.03
N GLU A 68 3.79 -1.82 2.44
CA GLU A 68 4.70 -2.81 1.90
C GLU A 68 3.98 -4.12 1.64
N PRO A 69 4.41 -4.91 0.64
CA PRO A 69 3.86 -6.24 0.43
C PRO A 69 4.25 -7.18 1.57
N VAL A 70 3.33 -8.10 1.91
CA VAL A 70 3.57 -9.11 2.94
C VAL A 70 3.56 -10.49 2.30
N ALA A 71 4.72 -11.11 2.24
CA ALA A 71 4.90 -12.49 1.80
C ALA A 71 6.30 -12.95 2.19
N ALA A 72 6.47 -14.21 2.53
CA ALA A 72 7.77 -14.77 2.93
C ALA A 72 7.98 -16.13 2.26
N PRO A 73 8.80 -16.20 1.20
CA PRO A 73 9.54 -15.09 0.57
C PRO A 73 8.65 -14.22 -0.32
N LEU A 74 9.15 -13.05 -0.69
CA LEU A 74 8.45 -12.22 -1.68
C LEU A 74 8.45 -12.93 -3.04
N PRO A 75 7.30 -13.04 -3.71
CA PRO A 75 7.24 -13.68 -5.02
C PRO A 75 7.88 -12.77 -6.07
N LEU A 76 8.76 -13.35 -6.86
CA LEU A 76 9.44 -12.64 -7.94
C LEU A 76 9.07 -13.30 -9.27
N SER A 77 8.95 -12.48 -10.31
CA SER A 77 8.79 -12.97 -11.67
C SER A 77 10.14 -13.46 -12.21
N GLU A 78 10.12 -14.09 -13.39
CA GLU A 78 11.34 -14.65 -14.00
C GLU A 78 12.43 -13.59 -14.20
N ASP A 79 12.06 -12.35 -14.48
CA ASP A 79 12.99 -11.24 -14.68
C ASP A 79 13.42 -10.54 -13.38
N GLY A 80 13.06 -11.09 -12.22
CA GLY A 80 13.50 -10.59 -10.92
C GLY A 80 12.67 -9.47 -10.33
N TRP A 81 11.58 -9.07 -10.98
CA TRP A 81 10.66 -8.06 -10.44
C TRP A 81 9.65 -8.69 -9.48
N LEU A 82 9.11 -7.88 -8.58
CA LEU A 82 8.03 -8.32 -7.70
C LEU A 82 6.81 -8.74 -8.53
N ASP A 83 6.33 -9.97 -8.29
CA ASP A 83 5.15 -10.49 -8.97
C ASP A 83 3.89 -10.02 -8.25
N LEU A 84 3.34 -8.89 -8.70
CA LEU A 84 2.21 -8.23 -8.05
C LEU A 84 0.94 -9.07 -8.04
N GLU A 85 0.75 -9.97 -9.00
CA GLU A 85 -0.42 -10.86 -9.02
C GLU A 85 -0.43 -11.84 -7.87
N LYS A 86 0.74 -12.13 -7.29
CA LYS A 86 0.89 -13.08 -6.19
C LYS A 86 0.95 -12.41 -4.82
N ILE A 87 0.77 -11.09 -4.75
CA ILE A 87 0.73 -10.37 -3.48
C ILE A 87 -0.73 -10.14 -3.10
N SER A 88 -1.20 -10.81 -2.06
CA SER A 88 -2.58 -10.73 -1.57
C SER A 88 -2.69 -10.17 -0.15
N ALA A 89 -1.59 -9.69 0.41
CA ALA A 89 -1.55 -9.05 1.72
C ALA A 89 -0.55 -7.90 1.70
N ILE A 90 -0.89 -6.82 2.39
CA ILE A 90 -0.01 -5.66 2.56
C ILE A 90 -0.01 -5.21 4.01
N ARG A 91 1.05 -4.51 4.41
CA ARG A 91 1.12 -3.86 5.72
C ARG A 91 1.15 -2.37 5.53
N ILE A 92 0.27 -1.66 6.23
CA ILE A 92 0.28 -0.21 6.24
C ILE A 92 1.29 0.27 7.27
N LEU A 93 2.25 1.07 6.83
CA LEU A 93 3.38 1.53 7.62
C LEU A 93 3.10 2.89 8.26
N GLU A 94 2.69 3.87 7.45
CA GLU A 94 2.44 5.22 7.93
C GLU A 94 1.71 6.07 6.90
N ILE A 95 1.28 7.24 7.32
CA ILE A 95 0.75 8.29 6.44
C ILE A 95 1.73 9.45 6.54
N VAL A 96 2.22 9.90 5.40
CA VAL A 96 3.24 10.96 5.33
C VAL A 96 2.77 12.11 4.44
N ASP A 97 3.30 13.30 4.73
CA ASP A 97 3.16 14.45 3.84
C ASP A 97 4.39 14.50 2.94
N TYR A 98 4.15 14.46 1.62
CA TYR A 98 5.22 14.57 0.64
C TYR A 98 5.23 15.97 0.06
N HIS A 99 6.37 16.62 0.18
CA HIS A 99 6.66 17.88 -0.49
C HIS A 99 7.72 17.60 -1.55
N ASP A 100 7.32 17.75 -2.78
CA ASP A 100 8.27 17.63 -3.90
C ASP A 100 9.08 18.91 -4.03
#